data_24e4e2e24e7e2359a1b3fac135c7cdf9
#
_entry.id   24e4e2e24e7e2359a1b3fac135c7cdf9
#
_cell.length_a   1.000
_cell.length_b   1.000
_cell.length_c   1.000
_cell.angle_alpha   90.00
_cell.angle_beta   90.00
_cell.angle_gamma   90.00
#
_symmetry.space_group_name_H-M   'P 1'
#
loop_
_entity.id
_entity.type
_entity.pdbx_description
1 polymer ?
#
loop_
_entity_poly.entity_id
_entity_poly.type
_entity_poly.pdbx_seq_one_letter_code
_entity_poly.pdbx_strand_id
1 'polypeptide(L)'
;MKLLWKACVFLLWSISCTRESISPQYGDYPKEIGELLVLKCANTGCHNSNSSEAASGLDLSTWNNLFKGSRTGSPVIPYASKFSSLCYFINSNPKWGPVASPRMPLNQPSLSEAEVMAVKKWIDAGAPDVQGRVAFSNFKNAAAYIVNQGCDVVTLVDRTTGLPIRYIEVGNKPGPDIPHQVQVSPDGQYWYVLFVNNSVLQKYSTQDNRLLAEIPLSPEGIQALDWNTLTFNSDGTRAYAVSWANDGKVAALDLKNNRLLHFIGGLYQPHGIALSPDQQTLLITAQTGNALYSMDTALKDYRELSLDVSNFSLDPHDLRFHPDGHEVWITCQKSNEVRVFEWPQWVLKKCIPVGQYPQEITYSRQTESFYITCSNDPSGNNNQLGSVYKIHDKTFSVQKQFVGFQPHGIVADDRYGVIWVLSRNISSAGPAPHHQAQCTGRNGFLNAIDLQSFSPKRFRSELSVDPYYISISP
;
A
#
# COMPACT_ATOMS: atom_id res chain seq x y z
N MET A 1 -5.85 -51.24 77.82
CA MET A 1 -5.81 -51.07 76.40
C MET A 1 -5.91 -49.59 76.11
N LYS A 2 -4.81 -48.95 75.80
CA LYS A 2 -4.75 -47.52 75.47
C LYS A 2 -4.46 -47.38 73.99
N LEU A 3 -5.39 -46.80 73.27
CA LEU A 3 -5.21 -46.45 71.83
C LEU A 3 -4.52 -45.08 71.72
N LEU A 4 -3.34 -45.04 71.12
CA LEU A 4 -2.59 -43.81 70.80
C LEU A 4 -3.07 -43.36 69.39
N TRP A 5 -3.63 -42.16 69.32
CA TRP A 5 -3.94 -41.45 68.08
C TRP A 5 -2.71 -40.63 67.63
N LYS A 6 -2.08 -40.98 66.56
CA LYS A 6 -1.03 -40.14 65.95
C LYS A 6 -1.69 -39.14 65.00
N ALA A 7 -1.66 -37.85 65.31
CA ALA A 7 -2.02 -36.76 64.42
C ALA A 7 -0.87 -36.47 63.48
N CYS A 8 -1.09 -36.70 62.17
CA CYS A 8 -0.19 -36.20 61.11
C CYS A 8 -0.57 -34.76 60.78
N VAL A 9 0.31 -33.84 61.13
CA VAL A 9 0.20 -32.44 60.67
C VAL A 9 0.78 -32.35 59.28
N PHE A 10 -0.10 -32.13 58.28
CA PHE A 10 0.33 -31.78 56.93
C PHE A 10 0.60 -30.27 56.87
N LEU A 11 1.86 -29.86 56.78
CA LEU A 11 2.26 -28.49 56.39
C LEU A 11 1.99 -28.31 54.89
N LEU A 12 0.91 -27.62 54.54
CA LEU A 12 0.69 -27.06 53.20
C LEU A 12 1.61 -25.87 53.03
N TRP A 13 2.70 -26.04 52.27
CA TRP A 13 3.46 -24.94 51.72
C TRP A 13 2.64 -24.35 50.56
N SER A 14 1.94 -23.25 50.81
CA SER A 14 1.39 -22.41 49.76
C SER A 14 2.55 -21.68 49.07
N ILE A 15 2.96 -22.17 47.89
CA ILE A 15 3.79 -21.41 46.98
C ILE A 15 2.89 -20.30 46.40
N SER A 16 2.92 -19.14 47.07
CA SER A 16 2.36 -17.92 46.52
C SER A 16 3.27 -17.48 45.38
N CYS A 17 2.88 -17.75 44.14
CA CYS A 17 3.41 -17.02 42.99
C CYS A 17 2.94 -15.56 43.14
N THR A 18 3.73 -14.73 43.79
CA THR A 18 3.59 -13.29 43.66
C THR A 18 3.95 -12.94 42.21
N ARG A 19 2.93 -12.81 41.37
CA ARG A 19 3.05 -12.02 40.15
C ARG A 19 3.42 -10.62 40.64
N GLU A 20 4.67 -10.22 40.55
CA GLU A 20 5.02 -8.82 40.65
C GLU A 20 4.13 -8.08 39.65
N SER A 21 3.22 -7.28 40.16
CA SER A 21 2.50 -6.32 39.32
C SER A 21 3.57 -5.36 38.82
N ILE A 22 3.97 -5.55 37.55
CA ILE A 22 4.88 -4.63 36.89
C ILE A 22 4.19 -3.28 36.93
N SER A 23 4.74 -2.39 37.77
CA SER A 23 4.21 -1.04 37.92
C SER A 23 4.17 -0.35 36.58
N PRO A 24 3.09 0.37 36.20
CA PRO A 24 2.98 1.08 34.94
C PRO A 24 3.92 2.30 34.83
N GLN A 25 4.98 2.33 35.60
CA GLN A 25 5.95 3.42 35.68
C GLN A 25 6.55 3.82 34.33
N TYR A 26 6.61 2.88 33.37
CA TYR A 26 7.19 3.10 32.05
C TYR A 26 6.17 2.88 30.92
N GLY A 27 4.87 2.96 31.18
CA GLY A 27 3.83 2.93 30.15
C GLY A 27 3.82 1.66 29.29
N ASP A 28 4.10 0.51 29.89
CA ASP A 28 4.21 -0.81 29.25
C ASP A 28 5.39 -0.97 28.25
N TYR A 29 6.30 -0.02 28.19
CA TYR A 29 7.58 -0.21 27.49
C TYR A 29 8.54 -1.09 28.30
N PRO A 30 9.49 -1.81 27.64
CA PRO A 30 10.67 -2.31 28.31
C PRO A 30 11.38 -1.19 29.08
N LYS A 31 11.93 -1.47 30.27
CA LYS A 31 12.47 -0.47 31.19
C LYS A 31 13.39 0.55 30.49
N GLU A 32 14.40 0.08 29.78
CA GLU A 32 15.38 0.95 29.09
C GLU A 32 14.70 1.91 28.08
N ILE A 33 13.71 1.44 27.35
CA ILE A 33 12.97 2.24 26.36
C ILE A 33 12.01 3.20 27.06
N GLY A 34 11.32 2.76 28.12
CA GLY A 34 10.43 3.61 28.90
C GLY A 34 11.18 4.74 29.63
N GLU A 35 12.39 4.50 30.11
CA GLU A 35 13.25 5.55 30.69
C GLU A 35 13.59 6.63 29.63
N LEU A 36 13.72 6.28 28.36
CA LEU A 36 13.93 7.23 27.27
C LEU A 36 12.63 7.93 26.87
N LEU A 37 11.60 7.16 26.45
CA LEU A 37 10.39 7.73 25.83
C LEU A 37 9.48 8.41 26.86
N VAL A 38 9.27 7.79 28.02
CA VAL A 38 8.38 8.35 29.06
C VAL A 38 9.06 9.51 29.78
N LEU A 39 10.30 9.33 30.26
CA LEU A 39 10.94 10.34 31.11
C LEU A 39 11.60 11.49 30.34
N LYS A 40 12.02 11.28 29.06
CA LYS A 40 12.66 12.35 28.26
C LYS A 40 11.75 12.96 27.21
N CYS A 41 10.71 12.24 26.76
CA CYS A 41 9.87 12.71 25.64
C CYS A 41 8.42 12.99 26.04
N ALA A 42 7.83 12.20 26.95
CA ALA A 42 6.44 12.38 27.38
C ALA A 42 6.28 13.36 28.57
N ASN A 43 7.17 14.32 28.69
CA ASN A 43 7.14 15.36 29.72
C ASN A 43 5.97 16.35 29.52
N THR A 44 5.67 17.13 30.56
CA THR A 44 4.67 18.21 30.52
C THR A 44 4.96 19.17 29.35
N GLY A 45 3.96 19.41 28.50
CA GLY A 45 4.08 20.25 27.33
C GLY A 45 4.71 19.57 26.09
N CYS A 46 5.06 18.27 26.20
CA CYS A 46 5.65 17.50 25.10
C CYS A 46 4.70 16.37 24.63
N HIS A 47 5.21 15.14 24.45
CA HIS A 47 4.48 14.01 23.86
C HIS A 47 3.73 13.17 24.92
N ASN A 48 2.83 13.76 25.69
CA ASN A 48 1.95 13.07 26.63
C ASN A 48 0.47 13.32 26.32
N SER A 49 -0.43 12.60 26.98
CA SER A 49 -1.87 12.64 26.70
C SER A 49 -2.50 14.04 26.81
N ASN A 50 -1.93 14.94 27.61
CA ASN A 50 -2.47 16.30 27.80
C ASN A 50 -1.95 17.33 26.77
N SER A 51 -0.80 17.04 26.14
CA SER A 51 -0.11 17.97 25.24
C SER A 51 0.14 17.43 23.84
N SER A 52 -0.19 16.15 23.58
CA SER A 52 0.05 15.48 22.29
C SER A 52 -0.57 16.22 21.10
N GLU A 53 -1.73 16.86 21.29
CA GLU A 53 -2.39 17.61 20.23
C GLU A 53 -1.49 18.72 19.65
N ALA A 54 -0.77 19.45 20.49
CA ALA A 54 0.21 20.46 20.08
C ALA A 54 1.51 19.83 19.53
N ALA A 55 1.78 18.56 19.88
CA ALA A 55 2.93 17.77 19.45
C ALA A 55 2.60 16.82 18.29
N SER A 56 1.88 17.30 17.28
CA SER A 56 1.45 16.53 16.09
C SER A 56 0.57 15.31 16.40
N GLY A 57 -0.13 15.29 17.51
CA GLY A 57 -0.96 14.16 17.94
C GLY A 57 -0.17 12.99 18.50
N LEU A 58 1.16 13.10 18.63
CA LEU A 58 2.01 12.02 19.10
C LEU A 58 2.02 11.94 20.64
N ASP A 59 1.58 10.81 21.18
CA ASP A 59 1.62 10.49 22.60
C ASP A 59 2.55 9.31 22.87
N LEU A 60 3.64 9.57 23.58
CA LEU A 60 4.68 8.60 23.94
C LEU A 60 4.56 8.12 25.38
N SER A 61 3.50 8.50 26.11
CA SER A 61 3.33 8.14 27.51
C SER A 61 3.12 6.65 27.76
N THR A 62 2.58 5.93 26.76
CA THR A 62 2.43 4.47 26.83
C THR A 62 2.73 3.81 25.48
N TRP A 63 3.12 2.54 25.53
CA TRP A 63 3.33 1.74 24.32
C TRP A 63 2.09 1.69 23.42
N ASN A 64 0.91 1.51 24.00
CA ASN A 64 -0.34 1.52 23.26
C ASN A 64 -0.62 2.86 22.55
N ASN A 65 -0.29 4.00 23.20
CA ASN A 65 -0.50 5.31 22.61
C ASN A 65 0.49 5.60 21.47
N LEU A 66 1.74 5.16 21.58
CA LEU A 66 2.72 5.24 20.50
C LEU A 66 2.17 4.64 19.21
N PHE A 67 1.53 3.47 19.28
CA PHE A 67 1.00 2.77 18.10
C PHE A 67 -0.38 3.26 17.64
N LYS A 68 -0.97 4.27 18.29
CA LYS A 68 -2.07 5.06 17.72
C LYS A 68 -1.60 6.01 16.62
N GLY A 69 -0.27 6.21 16.52
CA GLY A 69 0.35 7.05 15.51
C GLY A 69 0.33 8.54 15.85
N SER A 70 0.52 9.34 14.82
CA SER A 70 0.52 10.81 14.84
C SER A 70 -0.30 11.34 13.67
N ARG A 71 -0.42 12.67 13.54
CA ARG A 71 -1.09 13.30 12.38
C ARG A 71 -0.42 13.00 11.03
N THR A 72 0.85 12.59 11.05
CA THR A 72 1.64 12.30 9.85
C THR A 72 1.80 10.81 9.58
N GLY A 73 1.28 9.93 10.47
CA GLY A 73 1.37 8.48 10.33
C GLY A 73 2.03 7.80 11.52
N SER A 74 2.62 6.64 11.29
CA SER A 74 3.29 5.84 12.31
C SER A 74 4.69 6.34 12.61
N PRO A 75 5.01 6.73 13.86
CA PRO A 75 6.36 7.14 14.24
C PRO A 75 7.33 5.95 14.34
N VAL A 76 6.80 4.76 14.61
CA VAL A 76 7.54 3.50 14.74
C VAL A 76 6.92 2.44 13.85
N ILE A 77 7.75 1.85 13.01
CA ILE A 77 7.41 0.70 12.16
C ILE A 77 8.12 -0.53 12.75
N PRO A 78 7.38 -1.49 13.33
CA PRO A 78 7.99 -2.70 13.87
C PRO A 78 8.89 -3.41 12.85
N TYR A 79 10.07 -3.86 13.31
CA TYR A 79 11.14 -4.50 12.52
C TYR A 79 11.84 -3.60 11.49
N ALA A 80 11.60 -2.26 11.53
CA ALA A 80 12.12 -1.36 10.51
C ALA A 80 12.51 0.01 11.08
N SER A 81 13.56 0.07 11.91
CA SER A 81 14.10 1.32 12.45
C SER A 81 14.52 2.29 11.34
N LYS A 82 14.98 1.73 10.21
CA LYS A 82 15.34 2.46 8.98
C LYS A 82 14.19 3.30 8.41
N PHE A 83 12.94 2.87 8.62
CA PHE A 83 11.72 3.56 8.13
C PHE A 83 10.91 4.22 9.25
N SER A 84 11.40 4.19 10.48
CA SER A 84 10.71 4.76 11.64
C SER A 84 11.10 6.21 11.85
N SER A 85 10.16 7.14 11.64
CA SER A 85 10.43 8.58 11.74
C SER A 85 10.90 9.00 13.14
N LEU A 86 10.49 8.30 14.19
CA LEU A 86 11.03 8.51 15.53
C LEU A 86 12.56 8.48 15.55
N CYS A 87 13.17 7.52 14.82
CA CYS A 87 14.64 7.41 14.74
C CYS A 87 15.29 8.61 14.07
N TYR A 88 14.61 9.27 13.14
CA TYR A 88 15.15 10.44 12.43
C TYR A 88 15.14 11.68 13.33
N PHE A 89 14.07 11.87 14.08
CA PHE A 89 13.92 13.04 14.95
C PHE A 89 14.80 12.99 16.20
N ILE A 90 15.06 11.79 16.76
CA ILE A 90 15.95 11.63 17.92
C ILE A 90 17.44 11.58 17.55
N ASN A 91 17.75 11.42 16.26
CA ASN A 91 19.10 11.34 15.75
C ASN A 91 19.70 12.76 15.59
N SER A 92 20.93 12.95 16.07
CA SER A 92 21.69 14.21 15.92
C SER A 92 22.93 14.06 15.06
N ASN A 93 23.25 12.84 14.59
CA ASN A 93 24.46 12.57 13.83
C ASN A 93 24.15 11.81 12.52
N PRO A 94 24.42 12.38 11.34
CA PRO A 94 24.17 11.72 10.06
C PRO A 94 24.85 10.34 9.88
N LYS A 95 25.89 10.06 10.65
CA LYS A 95 26.54 8.74 10.62
C LYS A 95 25.66 7.63 11.20
N TRP A 96 24.68 7.97 12.00
CA TRP A 96 23.74 7.00 12.63
C TRP A 96 22.47 6.81 11.79
N GLY A 97 22.35 7.45 10.62
CA GLY A 97 21.21 7.42 9.72
C GLY A 97 20.61 8.80 9.48
N PRO A 98 19.43 8.89 8.86
CA PRO A 98 18.77 10.16 8.58
C PRO A 98 18.55 11.02 9.83
N VAL A 99 18.61 12.34 9.62
CA VAL A 99 18.35 13.35 10.65
C VAL A 99 17.17 14.20 10.18
N ALA A 100 16.16 14.36 11.03
CA ALA A 100 15.02 15.22 10.77
C ALA A 100 15.04 16.50 11.64
N SER A 101 14.30 17.50 11.20
CA SER A 101 14.11 18.77 11.92
C SER A 101 12.62 19.01 12.19
N PRO A 102 12.26 19.52 13.39
CA PRO A 102 13.13 19.87 14.50
C PRO A 102 13.71 18.64 15.22
N ARG A 103 14.95 18.71 15.66
CA ARG A 103 15.57 17.63 16.44
C ARG A 103 14.86 17.46 17.79
N MET A 104 14.69 16.22 18.20
CA MET A 104 14.10 15.86 19.50
C MET A 104 15.13 15.25 20.46
N PRO A 105 15.02 15.50 21.78
CA PRO A 105 14.04 16.36 22.45
C PRO A 105 14.27 17.85 22.12
N LEU A 106 13.17 18.57 21.91
CA LEU A 106 13.22 19.99 21.53
C LEU A 106 13.81 20.84 22.66
N ASN A 107 14.80 21.69 22.36
CA ASN A 107 15.48 22.57 23.32
C ASN A 107 16.12 21.84 24.52
N GLN A 108 16.43 20.55 24.38
CA GLN A 108 17.09 19.73 25.39
C GLN A 108 18.39 19.13 24.81
N PRO A 109 19.28 18.59 25.64
CA PRO A 109 20.44 17.84 25.17
C PRO A 109 20.04 16.71 24.23
N SER A 110 20.84 16.49 23.18
CA SER A 110 20.66 15.37 22.26
C SER A 110 20.76 14.04 23.01
N LEU A 111 20.07 13.02 22.50
CA LEU A 111 20.32 11.66 22.94
C LEU A 111 21.76 11.25 22.55
N SER A 112 22.37 10.45 23.41
CA SER A 112 23.67 9.82 23.13
C SER A 112 23.53 8.76 22.04
N GLU A 113 24.64 8.35 21.43
CA GLU A 113 24.68 7.26 20.45
C GLU A 113 24.07 5.97 21.04
N ALA A 114 24.43 5.62 22.27
CA ALA A 114 23.92 4.44 22.95
C ALA A 114 22.40 4.46 23.06
N GLU A 115 21.80 5.60 23.40
CA GLU A 115 20.33 5.75 23.53
C GLU A 115 19.65 5.67 22.18
N VAL A 116 20.18 6.31 21.13
CA VAL A 116 19.64 6.20 19.76
C VAL A 116 19.71 4.75 19.27
N MET A 117 20.83 4.07 19.48
CA MET A 117 21.01 2.67 19.07
C MET A 117 20.12 1.72 19.88
N ALA A 118 19.87 1.98 21.16
CA ALA A 118 18.93 1.20 21.97
C ALA A 118 17.51 1.27 21.40
N VAL A 119 17.02 2.47 21.03
CA VAL A 119 15.71 2.65 20.37
C VAL A 119 15.67 1.93 19.02
N LYS A 120 16.70 2.08 18.18
CA LYS A 120 16.76 1.38 16.87
C LYS A 120 16.73 -0.14 17.05
N LYS A 121 17.55 -0.68 17.94
CA LYS A 121 17.59 -2.12 18.25
C LYS A 121 16.24 -2.65 18.76
N TRP A 122 15.57 -1.89 19.64
CA TRP A 122 14.23 -2.23 20.12
C TRP A 122 13.22 -2.28 18.96
N ILE A 123 13.25 -1.28 18.05
CA ILE A 123 12.38 -1.26 16.88
C ILE A 123 12.68 -2.45 15.95
N ASP A 124 13.94 -2.73 15.66
CA ASP A 124 14.35 -3.84 14.79
C ASP A 124 14.03 -5.22 15.38
N ALA A 125 13.86 -5.30 16.70
CA ALA A 125 13.31 -6.49 17.38
C ALA A 125 11.77 -6.58 17.35
N GLY A 126 11.09 -5.64 16.66
CA GLY A 126 9.64 -5.59 16.53
C GLY A 126 8.97 -4.56 17.43
N ALA A 127 9.72 -3.74 18.14
CA ALA A 127 9.23 -2.76 19.11
C ALA A 127 8.28 -3.38 20.17
N PRO A 128 8.67 -4.51 20.82
CA PRO A 128 7.80 -5.21 21.74
C PRO A 128 7.50 -4.39 22.99
N ASP A 129 6.31 -4.64 23.59
CA ASP A 129 6.02 -4.15 24.92
C ASP A 129 6.79 -4.94 26.00
N VAL A 130 6.57 -4.59 27.28
CA VAL A 130 7.21 -5.27 28.43
C VAL A 130 6.88 -6.76 28.53
N GLN A 131 5.80 -7.23 27.87
CA GLN A 131 5.37 -8.62 27.84
C GLN A 131 5.83 -9.35 26.56
N GLY A 132 6.55 -8.67 25.67
CA GLY A 132 7.03 -9.20 24.39
C GLY A 132 5.97 -9.16 23.27
N ARG A 133 4.84 -8.48 23.45
CA ARG A 133 3.82 -8.33 22.42
C ARG A 133 4.27 -7.30 21.37
N VAL A 134 4.08 -7.62 20.10
CA VAL A 134 4.37 -6.73 18.97
C VAL A 134 3.08 -6.14 18.43
N ALA A 135 3.09 -4.84 18.13
CA ALA A 135 1.93 -4.17 17.55
C ALA A 135 1.60 -4.73 16.15
N PHE A 136 0.31 -4.76 15.83
CA PHE A 136 -0.19 -5.21 14.53
C PHE A 136 0.31 -6.61 14.15
N SER A 137 0.33 -7.55 15.08
CA SER A 137 0.75 -8.95 14.82
C SER A 137 -0.29 -9.74 14.01
N ASN A 138 -1.58 -9.35 14.02
CA ASN A 138 -2.69 -10.01 13.32
C ASN A 138 -3.21 -9.19 12.14
N PHE A 139 -2.36 -8.90 11.16
CA PHE A 139 -2.73 -8.06 10.02
C PHE A 139 -3.19 -8.82 8.77
N LYS A 140 -3.16 -10.16 8.76
CA LYS A 140 -3.36 -11.01 7.58
C LYS A 140 -4.58 -10.63 6.70
N ASN A 141 -5.72 -10.27 7.30
CA ASN A 141 -6.93 -9.88 6.56
C ASN A 141 -7.31 -8.40 6.77
N ALA A 142 -6.43 -7.62 7.35
CA ALA A 142 -6.67 -6.21 7.69
C ALA A 142 -5.64 -5.27 7.06
N ALA A 143 -4.76 -5.77 6.20
CA ALA A 143 -3.73 -4.97 5.55
C ALA A 143 -4.12 -4.55 4.13
N ALA A 144 -3.75 -3.32 3.78
CA ALA A 144 -3.56 -2.88 2.40
C ALA A 144 -2.06 -2.91 2.08
N TYR A 145 -1.73 -3.28 0.85
CA TYR A 145 -0.36 -3.42 0.34
C TYR A 145 -0.13 -2.32 -0.70
N ILE A 146 0.94 -1.56 -0.54
CA ILE A 146 1.24 -0.39 -1.38
C ILE A 146 2.68 -0.48 -1.88
N VAL A 147 2.89 -0.47 -3.19
CA VAL A 147 4.24 -0.32 -3.76
C VAL A 147 4.68 1.13 -3.69
N ASN A 148 5.95 1.35 -3.33
CA ASN A 148 6.61 2.65 -3.38
C ASN A 148 7.76 2.55 -4.38
N GLN A 149 7.55 3.07 -5.59
CA GLN A 149 8.46 2.89 -6.72
C GLN A 149 9.86 3.45 -6.46
N GLY A 150 9.95 4.55 -5.75
CA GLY A 150 11.21 5.22 -5.51
C GLY A 150 12.11 4.58 -4.46
N CYS A 151 11.66 3.53 -3.77
CA CYS A 151 12.39 2.95 -2.64
C CYS A 151 12.48 1.42 -2.63
N ASP A 152 12.01 0.73 -3.65
CA ASP A 152 11.94 -0.73 -3.71
C ASP A 152 11.32 -1.36 -2.43
N VAL A 153 10.21 -0.78 -1.97
CA VAL A 153 9.50 -1.27 -0.79
C VAL A 153 8.01 -1.42 -1.03
N VAL A 154 7.42 -2.39 -0.37
CA VAL A 154 5.97 -2.51 -0.19
C VAL A 154 5.62 -2.10 1.23
N THR A 155 4.77 -1.08 1.35
CA THR A 155 4.21 -0.65 2.64
C THR A 155 2.95 -1.44 2.92
N LEU A 156 2.85 -2.05 4.10
CA LEU A 156 1.61 -2.58 4.63
C LEU A 156 0.96 -1.53 5.51
N VAL A 157 -0.33 -1.31 5.29
CA VAL A 157 -1.15 -0.34 6.02
C VAL A 157 -2.30 -1.07 6.70
N ASP A 158 -2.54 -0.78 7.97
CA ASP A 158 -3.72 -1.26 8.70
C ASP A 158 -4.98 -0.57 8.17
N ARG A 159 -5.94 -1.33 7.68
CA ARG A 159 -7.17 -0.82 7.02
C ARG A 159 -8.16 -0.18 7.99
N THR A 160 -8.02 -0.39 9.30
CA THR A 160 -8.89 0.26 10.30
C THR A 160 -8.40 1.65 10.67
N THR A 161 -7.08 1.82 10.73
CA THR A 161 -6.45 3.08 11.16
C THR A 161 -5.82 3.85 10.01
N GLY A 162 -5.50 3.17 8.89
CA GLY A 162 -4.73 3.71 7.76
C GLY A 162 -3.25 3.97 8.09
N LEU A 163 -2.76 3.46 9.19
CA LEU A 163 -1.37 3.62 9.61
C LEU A 163 -0.45 2.63 8.89
N PRO A 164 0.72 3.06 8.41
CA PRO A 164 1.78 2.15 7.99
C PRO A 164 2.21 1.26 9.16
N ILE A 165 2.23 -0.06 8.95
CA ILE A 165 2.53 -1.05 9.98
C ILE A 165 3.76 -1.89 9.67
N ARG A 166 4.13 -2.01 8.40
CA ARG A 166 5.34 -2.70 7.92
C ARG A 166 5.88 -2.04 6.67
N TYR A 167 7.18 -2.09 6.50
CA TYR A 167 7.87 -1.83 5.23
C TYR A 167 8.65 -3.07 4.86
N ILE A 168 8.35 -3.66 3.70
CA ILE A 168 9.01 -4.86 3.19
C ILE A 168 9.88 -4.45 2.01
N GLU A 169 11.18 -4.61 2.12
CA GLU A 169 12.09 -4.42 0.99
C GLU A 169 11.86 -5.53 -0.03
N VAL A 170 11.73 -5.15 -1.30
CA VAL A 170 11.42 -6.04 -2.42
C VAL A 170 12.43 -5.86 -3.54
N GLY A 171 12.44 -6.81 -4.50
CA GLY A 171 13.45 -6.83 -5.55
C GLY A 171 14.69 -7.64 -5.16
N ASN A 172 15.63 -7.77 -6.08
CA ASN A 172 16.82 -8.61 -5.88
C ASN A 172 18.08 -8.10 -6.58
N LYS A 173 17.99 -6.95 -7.29
CA LYS A 173 19.13 -6.39 -8.02
C LYS A 173 19.94 -5.40 -7.17
N PRO A 174 21.21 -5.17 -7.50
CA PRO A 174 22.03 -4.15 -6.84
C PRO A 174 21.56 -2.70 -7.06
N GLY A 175 20.72 -2.45 -8.08
CA GLY A 175 20.15 -1.13 -8.40
C GLY A 175 18.63 -1.11 -8.15
N PRO A 176 17.95 0.01 -8.45
CA PRO A 176 16.51 0.10 -8.29
C PRO A 176 15.77 -0.90 -9.18
N ASP A 177 14.94 -1.75 -8.58
CA ASP A 177 14.05 -2.67 -9.29
C ASP A 177 12.75 -1.98 -9.74
N ILE A 178 12.36 -0.89 -9.06
CA ILE A 178 11.18 -0.06 -9.33
C ILE A 178 9.89 -0.91 -9.28
N PRO A 179 9.40 -1.28 -8.09
CA PRO A 179 8.16 -2.02 -7.96
C PRO A 179 6.99 -1.18 -8.48
N HIS A 180 6.20 -1.74 -9.42
CA HIS A 180 5.15 -1.01 -10.10
C HIS A 180 3.75 -1.40 -9.60
N GLN A 181 3.48 -2.69 -9.50
CA GLN A 181 2.19 -3.17 -9.03
C GLN A 181 2.36 -4.23 -7.94
N VAL A 182 1.52 -4.15 -6.92
CA VAL A 182 1.32 -5.21 -5.93
C VAL A 182 -0.11 -5.72 -6.03
N GLN A 183 -0.31 -7.04 -5.98
CA GLN A 183 -1.65 -7.61 -5.88
C GLN A 183 -1.69 -8.75 -4.87
N VAL A 184 -2.78 -8.78 -4.08
CA VAL A 184 -3.08 -9.89 -3.18
C VAL A 184 -3.85 -10.95 -3.97
N SER A 185 -3.51 -12.22 -3.78
CA SER A 185 -4.21 -13.34 -4.43
C SER A 185 -5.68 -13.40 -4.02
N PRO A 186 -6.57 -13.95 -4.88
CA PRO A 186 -8.01 -14.05 -4.59
C PRO A 186 -8.34 -14.80 -3.30
N ASP A 187 -7.48 -15.74 -2.88
CA ASP A 187 -7.62 -16.49 -1.62
C ASP A 187 -7.03 -15.78 -0.39
N GLY A 188 -6.40 -14.60 -0.60
CA GLY A 188 -5.78 -13.81 0.46
C GLY A 188 -4.54 -14.44 1.10
N GLN A 189 -3.96 -15.52 0.52
CA GLN A 189 -2.82 -16.22 1.13
C GLN A 189 -1.47 -15.65 0.69
N TYR A 190 -1.42 -15.02 -0.47
CA TYR A 190 -0.19 -14.52 -1.08
C TYR A 190 -0.37 -13.09 -1.55
N TRP A 191 0.74 -12.37 -1.62
CA TRP A 191 0.82 -11.12 -2.38
C TRP A 191 1.99 -11.21 -3.35
N TYR A 192 1.85 -10.53 -4.47
CA TYR A 192 2.78 -10.56 -5.58
C TYR A 192 3.19 -9.16 -5.96
N VAL A 193 4.43 -8.98 -6.40
CA VAL A 193 4.94 -7.68 -6.88
C VAL A 193 5.67 -7.83 -8.21
N LEU A 194 5.36 -6.90 -9.12
CA LEU A 194 6.01 -6.70 -10.41
C LEU A 194 6.95 -5.50 -10.35
N PHE A 195 7.93 -5.50 -11.23
CA PHE A 195 8.96 -4.47 -11.31
C PHE A 195 9.15 -3.96 -12.74
N VAL A 196 9.33 -2.65 -12.88
CA VAL A 196 9.72 -2.04 -14.17
C VAL A 196 11.10 -2.51 -14.59
N ASN A 197 12.02 -2.60 -13.66
CA ASN A 197 13.44 -2.86 -13.96
C ASN A 197 13.89 -4.27 -13.61
N ASN A 198 12.97 -5.22 -13.46
CA ASN A 198 13.26 -6.63 -13.20
C ASN A 198 12.31 -7.55 -13.96
N SER A 199 12.76 -8.77 -14.32
CA SER A 199 12.01 -9.76 -15.10
C SER A 199 11.45 -10.91 -14.24
N VAL A 200 11.15 -10.66 -12.98
CA VAL A 200 10.54 -11.63 -12.07
C VAL A 200 9.26 -11.10 -11.44
N LEU A 201 8.33 -12.01 -11.18
CA LEU A 201 7.22 -11.80 -10.28
C LEU A 201 7.61 -12.37 -8.92
N GLN A 202 7.79 -11.55 -7.90
CA GLN A 202 8.04 -12.03 -6.54
C GLN A 202 6.73 -12.39 -5.85
N LYS A 203 6.69 -13.58 -5.21
CA LYS A 203 5.57 -14.12 -4.44
C LYS A 203 5.90 -14.14 -2.96
N TYR A 204 5.05 -13.56 -2.15
CA TYR A 204 5.19 -13.48 -0.70
C TYR A 204 4.00 -14.10 0.03
N SER A 205 4.23 -14.57 1.25
CA SER A 205 3.17 -15.00 2.19
C SER A 205 2.49 -13.77 2.82
N THR A 206 1.15 -13.75 2.90
CA THR A 206 0.43 -12.73 3.66
C THR A 206 0.52 -12.93 5.18
N GLN A 207 0.93 -14.12 5.63
CA GLN A 207 1.00 -14.45 7.05
C GLN A 207 2.19 -13.78 7.75
N ASP A 208 3.36 -13.79 7.10
CA ASP A 208 4.64 -13.35 7.68
C ASP A 208 5.46 -12.45 6.75
N ASN A 209 4.95 -12.15 5.56
CA ASN A 209 5.58 -11.35 4.51
C ASN A 209 6.93 -11.91 4.02
N ARG A 210 7.16 -13.20 4.16
CA ARG A 210 8.36 -13.88 3.67
C ARG A 210 8.25 -14.09 2.17
N LEU A 211 9.35 -13.85 1.44
CA LEU A 211 9.51 -14.23 0.03
C LEU A 211 9.45 -15.75 -0.09
N LEU A 212 8.56 -16.25 -0.95
CA LEU A 212 8.34 -17.68 -1.19
C LEU A 212 8.90 -18.14 -2.53
N ALA A 213 8.83 -17.28 -3.55
CA ALA A 213 9.30 -17.60 -4.89
C ALA A 213 9.58 -16.35 -5.71
N GLU A 214 10.46 -16.50 -6.69
CA GLU A 214 10.66 -15.61 -7.82
C GLU A 214 10.28 -16.34 -9.09
N ILE A 215 9.27 -15.86 -9.78
CA ILE A 215 8.69 -16.51 -10.96
C ILE A 215 9.19 -15.75 -12.18
N PRO A 216 9.91 -16.40 -13.13
CA PRO A 216 10.39 -15.71 -14.32
C PRO A 216 9.22 -15.25 -15.20
N LEU A 217 9.31 -14.00 -15.71
CA LEU A 217 8.31 -13.38 -16.58
C LEU A 217 8.65 -13.55 -18.06
N SER A 218 9.87 -13.99 -18.39
CA SER A 218 10.34 -14.26 -19.75
C SER A 218 11.07 -15.57 -19.83
N PRO A 219 11.12 -16.20 -21.02
CA PRO A 219 11.95 -17.40 -21.24
C PRO A 219 13.43 -17.11 -20.99
N GLU A 220 14.18 -18.17 -20.68
CA GLU A 220 15.65 -18.08 -20.51
C GLU A 220 16.32 -17.47 -21.76
N GLY A 221 17.23 -16.53 -21.52
CA GLY A 221 17.94 -15.80 -22.60
C GLY A 221 17.16 -14.64 -23.21
N ILE A 222 15.89 -14.44 -22.86
CA ILE A 222 15.11 -13.27 -23.29
C ILE A 222 15.02 -12.29 -22.15
N GLN A 223 15.60 -11.11 -22.33
CA GLN A 223 15.45 -10.01 -21.39
C GLN A 223 14.21 -9.20 -21.76
N ALA A 224 13.21 -9.19 -20.89
CA ALA A 224 12.05 -8.31 -20.97
C ALA A 224 11.94 -7.51 -19.66
N LEU A 225 11.84 -6.19 -19.78
CA LEU A 225 11.69 -5.24 -18.66
C LEU A 225 10.36 -4.51 -18.79
N ASP A 226 10.19 -3.46 -18.01
CA ASP A 226 9.00 -2.60 -18.00
C ASP A 226 7.70 -3.37 -17.66
N TRP A 227 7.80 -4.39 -16.81
CA TRP A 227 6.63 -5.11 -16.30
C TRP A 227 5.82 -4.20 -15.39
N ASN A 228 4.58 -3.95 -15.78
CA ASN A 228 3.77 -2.93 -15.12
C ASN A 228 2.52 -3.48 -14.43
N THR A 229 1.66 -4.23 -15.11
CA THR A 229 0.40 -4.69 -14.52
C THR A 229 0.20 -6.19 -14.67
N LEU A 230 -0.56 -6.75 -13.74
CA LEU A 230 -0.98 -8.15 -13.75
C LEU A 230 -2.44 -8.30 -13.36
N THR A 231 -3.05 -9.41 -13.79
CA THR A 231 -4.37 -9.85 -13.33
C THR A 231 -4.34 -11.33 -13.01
N PHE A 232 -5.21 -11.77 -12.08
CA PHE A 232 -5.38 -13.18 -11.73
C PHE A 232 -6.62 -13.77 -12.39
N ASN A 233 -6.62 -15.09 -12.58
CA ASN A 233 -7.86 -15.84 -12.71
C ASN A 233 -8.58 -15.94 -11.35
N SER A 234 -9.87 -16.30 -11.36
CA SER A 234 -10.73 -16.24 -10.17
C SER A 234 -10.28 -17.14 -9.01
N ASP A 235 -9.61 -18.27 -9.30
CA ASP A 235 -9.09 -19.20 -8.28
C ASP A 235 -7.65 -18.90 -7.84
N GLY A 236 -6.99 -17.88 -8.43
CA GLY A 236 -5.64 -17.48 -8.08
C GLY A 236 -4.54 -18.47 -8.50
N THR A 237 -4.85 -19.45 -9.36
CA THR A 237 -3.85 -20.42 -9.83
C THR A 237 -3.02 -19.92 -11.02
N ARG A 238 -3.52 -18.90 -11.73
CA ARG A 238 -2.87 -18.27 -12.88
C ARG A 238 -2.81 -16.76 -12.72
N ALA A 239 -1.77 -16.16 -13.30
CA ALA A 239 -1.69 -14.73 -13.52
C ALA A 239 -1.26 -14.42 -14.94
N TYR A 240 -1.63 -13.24 -15.40
CA TYR A 240 -1.22 -12.69 -16.68
C TYR A 240 -0.61 -11.32 -16.42
N ALA A 241 0.62 -11.12 -16.91
CA ALA A 241 1.35 -9.87 -16.73
C ALA A 241 1.70 -9.25 -18.07
N VAL A 242 1.74 -7.92 -18.14
CA VAL A 242 2.13 -7.17 -19.32
C VAL A 242 3.34 -6.30 -19.08
N SER A 243 4.13 -6.11 -20.13
CA SER A 243 5.34 -5.29 -20.14
C SER A 243 5.15 -4.09 -21.07
N TRP A 244 5.25 -2.88 -20.53
CA TRP A 244 5.09 -1.63 -21.27
C TRP A 244 6.34 -1.32 -22.09
N ALA A 245 6.30 -1.62 -23.36
CA ALA A 245 7.37 -1.35 -24.32
C ALA A 245 6.83 -1.20 -25.74
N ASN A 246 7.62 -0.69 -26.68
CA ASN A 246 7.22 -0.66 -28.09
C ASN A 246 7.09 -2.06 -28.70
N ASP A 247 7.79 -3.03 -28.15
CA ASP A 247 7.62 -4.46 -28.39
C ASP A 247 7.19 -5.12 -27.07
N GLY A 248 6.04 -4.69 -26.56
CA GLY A 248 5.49 -5.14 -25.29
C GLY A 248 5.18 -6.62 -25.29
N LYS A 249 5.22 -7.19 -24.10
CA LYS A 249 5.10 -8.63 -23.85
C LYS A 249 3.88 -8.94 -23.02
N VAL A 250 3.37 -10.16 -23.15
CA VAL A 250 2.40 -10.75 -22.24
C VAL A 250 2.95 -12.10 -21.76
N ALA A 251 2.93 -12.30 -20.44
CA ALA A 251 3.31 -13.55 -19.80
C ALA A 251 2.10 -14.18 -19.12
N ALA A 252 1.86 -15.47 -19.34
CA ALA A 252 0.91 -16.28 -18.58
C ALA A 252 1.69 -17.18 -17.61
N LEU A 253 1.30 -17.18 -16.35
CA LEU A 253 2.03 -17.81 -15.25
C LEU A 253 1.18 -18.86 -14.54
N ASP A 254 1.82 -19.96 -14.15
CA ASP A 254 1.31 -20.98 -13.23
C ASP A 254 1.79 -20.65 -11.82
N LEU A 255 0.91 -20.08 -11.01
CA LEU A 255 1.24 -19.63 -9.65
C LEU A 255 1.32 -20.77 -8.63
N LYS A 256 0.76 -21.95 -8.97
CA LYS A 256 0.84 -23.12 -8.13
C LYS A 256 2.24 -23.76 -8.22
N ASN A 257 2.80 -23.80 -9.43
CA ASN A 257 4.11 -24.39 -9.69
C ASN A 257 5.22 -23.33 -9.86
N ASN A 258 4.90 -22.05 -9.70
CA ASN A 258 5.82 -20.90 -9.80
C ASN A 258 6.62 -20.89 -11.11
N ARG A 259 5.94 -20.97 -12.25
CA ARG A 259 6.60 -21.05 -13.57
C ARG A 259 5.88 -20.25 -14.66
N LEU A 260 6.63 -19.87 -15.66
CA LEU A 260 6.10 -19.32 -16.91
C LEU A 260 5.42 -20.42 -17.72
N LEU A 261 4.22 -20.15 -18.25
CA LEU A 261 3.46 -21.05 -19.13
C LEU A 261 3.58 -20.64 -20.59
N HIS A 262 3.22 -19.39 -20.88
CA HIS A 262 3.21 -18.82 -22.22
C HIS A 262 3.78 -17.42 -22.21
N PHE A 263 4.36 -17.02 -23.34
CA PHE A 263 4.98 -15.72 -23.51
C PHE A 263 4.83 -15.30 -24.97
N ILE A 264 4.30 -14.10 -25.19
CA ILE A 264 4.21 -13.49 -26.52
C ILE A 264 4.72 -12.07 -26.49
N GLY A 265 5.08 -11.54 -27.64
CA GLY A 265 5.47 -10.15 -27.84
C GLY A 265 4.74 -9.54 -29.04
N GLY A 266 5.16 -8.34 -29.46
CA GLY A 266 4.61 -7.64 -30.61
C GLY A 266 3.45 -6.71 -30.29
N LEU A 267 3.13 -6.47 -29.01
CA LEU A 267 2.13 -5.50 -28.61
C LEU A 267 2.79 -4.12 -28.43
N TYR A 268 2.15 -3.07 -28.94
CA TYR A 268 2.66 -1.71 -28.78
C TYR A 268 2.14 -1.11 -27.46
N GLN A 269 3.05 -0.85 -26.54
CA GLN A 269 2.82 -0.19 -25.23
C GLN A 269 1.58 -0.73 -24.48
N PRO A 270 1.50 -2.05 -24.21
CA PRO A 270 0.42 -2.60 -23.41
C PRO A 270 0.56 -2.15 -21.96
N HIS A 271 -0.55 -1.72 -21.30
CA HIS A 271 -0.52 -1.23 -19.94
C HIS A 271 -1.56 -1.90 -19.04
N GLY A 272 -2.79 -1.41 -18.97
CA GLY A 272 -3.84 -2.02 -18.15
C GLY A 272 -4.23 -3.40 -18.66
N ILE A 273 -4.51 -4.34 -17.75
CA ILE A 273 -4.95 -5.69 -18.10
C ILE A 273 -6.13 -6.13 -17.23
N ALA A 274 -7.16 -6.69 -17.85
CA ALA A 274 -8.27 -7.32 -17.14
C ALA A 274 -8.66 -8.64 -17.80
N LEU A 275 -9.05 -9.61 -16.98
CA LEU A 275 -9.61 -10.88 -17.44
C LEU A 275 -11.14 -10.79 -17.43
N SER A 276 -11.76 -11.25 -18.51
CA SER A 276 -13.22 -11.27 -18.62
C SER A 276 -13.86 -12.16 -17.55
N PRO A 277 -15.10 -11.87 -17.12
CA PRO A 277 -15.76 -12.63 -16.03
C PRO A 277 -15.91 -14.13 -16.32
N ASP A 278 -16.02 -14.51 -17.60
CA ASP A 278 -16.03 -15.91 -18.06
C ASP A 278 -14.65 -16.57 -18.07
N GLN A 279 -13.60 -15.82 -17.72
CA GLN A 279 -12.21 -16.29 -17.66
C GLN A 279 -11.61 -16.74 -19.00
N GLN A 280 -12.16 -16.29 -20.13
CA GLN A 280 -11.74 -16.73 -21.47
C GLN A 280 -10.93 -15.67 -22.23
N THR A 281 -11.18 -14.39 -21.94
CA THR A 281 -10.59 -13.28 -22.72
C THR A 281 -9.81 -12.32 -21.83
N LEU A 282 -8.61 -12.00 -22.23
CA LEU A 282 -7.82 -10.88 -21.68
C LEU A 282 -8.07 -9.63 -22.53
N LEU A 283 -8.36 -8.52 -21.87
CA LEU A 283 -8.36 -7.18 -22.46
C LEU A 283 -7.16 -6.42 -21.93
N ILE A 284 -6.40 -5.80 -22.82
CA ILE A 284 -5.17 -5.08 -22.49
C ILE A 284 -5.21 -3.73 -23.19
N THR A 285 -4.97 -2.62 -22.48
CA THR A 285 -4.92 -1.29 -23.09
C THR A 285 -3.66 -1.13 -23.93
N ALA A 286 -3.80 -0.54 -25.13
CA ALA A 286 -2.69 -0.04 -25.94
C ALA A 286 -2.45 1.42 -25.57
N GLN A 287 -1.70 1.67 -24.50
CA GLN A 287 -1.41 3.03 -24.05
C GLN A 287 -0.75 3.85 -25.17
N THR A 288 -1.01 5.15 -25.22
CA THR A 288 -0.64 6.06 -26.31
C THR A 288 -1.37 5.84 -27.66
N GLY A 289 -2.29 4.87 -27.73
CA GLY A 289 -3.11 4.57 -28.91
C GLY A 289 -4.60 4.83 -28.69
N ASN A 290 -5.42 4.20 -29.54
CA ASN A 290 -6.90 4.24 -29.53
C ASN A 290 -7.52 2.85 -29.53
N ALA A 291 -6.84 1.85 -28.98
CA ALA A 291 -7.30 0.48 -29.04
C ALA A 291 -7.03 -0.29 -27.74
N LEU A 292 -7.69 -1.43 -27.60
CA LEU A 292 -7.31 -2.51 -26.71
C LEU A 292 -6.89 -3.72 -27.53
N TYR A 293 -5.99 -4.52 -26.97
CA TYR A 293 -5.75 -5.87 -27.42
C TYR A 293 -6.73 -6.82 -26.71
N SER A 294 -7.39 -7.67 -27.50
CA SER A 294 -8.25 -8.75 -27.02
C SER A 294 -7.64 -10.07 -27.41
N MET A 295 -7.33 -10.94 -26.46
CA MET A 295 -6.71 -12.23 -26.71
C MET A 295 -7.29 -13.33 -25.81
N ASP A 296 -7.14 -14.58 -26.24
CA ASP A 296 -7.49 -15.72 -25.39
C ASP A 296 -6.48 -15.94 -24.27
N THR A 297 -6.87 -16.67 -23.24
CA THR A 297 -6.01 -16.96 -22.08
C THR A 297 -4.87 -17.95 -22.37
N ALA A 298 -4.82 -18.54 -23.56
CA ALA A 298 -3.72 -19.35 -24.05
C ALA A 298 -2.65 -18.51 -24.79
N LEU A 299 -2.88 -17.21 -24.94
CA LEU A 299 -2.01 -16.24 -25.59
C LEU A 299 -1.60 -16.66 -27.03
N LYS A 300 -2.52 -17.22 -27.81
CA LYS A 300 -2.24 -17.69 -29.17
C LYS A 300 -2.20 -16.54 -30.16
N ASP A 301 -3.29 -15.78 -30.18
CA ASP A 301 -3.48 -14.66 -31.10
C ASP A 301 -4.17 -13.50 -30.38
N TYR A 302 -4.00 -12.29 -30.88
CA TYR A 302 -4.74 -11.13 -30.42
C TYR A 302 -5.37 -10.38 -31.58
N ARG A 303 -6.44 -9.66 -31.29
CA ARG A 303 -7.05 -8.69 -32.21
C ARG A 303 -7.13 -7.33 -31.50
N GLU A 304 -7.08 -6.27 -32.29
CA GLU A 304 -7.32 -4.92 -31.80
C GLU A 304 -8.82 -4.61 -31.76
N LEU A 305 -9.25 -4.01 -30.65
CA LEU A 305 -10.58 -3.45 -30.48
C LEU A 305 -10.46 -1.94 -30.45
N SER A 306 -10.98 -1.27 -31.46
CA SER A 306 -10.94 0.18 -31.57
C SER A 306 -11.76 0.84 -30.46
N LEU A 307 -11.22 1.88 -29.83
CA LEU A 307 -11.92 2.75 -28.88
C LEU A 307 -12.56 3.96 -29.58
N ASP A 308 -11.99 4.38 -30.70
CA ASP A 308 -12.46 5.51 -31.51
C ASP A 308 -11.98 5.37 -32.95
N VAL A 309 -12.73 5.96 -33.87
CA VAL A 309 -12.37 6.04 -35.30
C VAL A 309 -11.57 7.31 -35.63
N SER A 310 -11.39 8.22 -34.67
CA SER A 310 -10.60 9.45 -34.84
C SER A 310 -9.11 9.16 -34.83
N ASN A 311 -8.32 10.05 -35.39
CA ASN A 311 -6.85 9.99 -35.34
C ASN A 311 -6.28 10.59 -34.03
N PHE A 312 -7.13 10.98 -33.09
CA PHE A 312 -6.71 11.52 -31.79
C PHE A 312 -6.41 10.37 -30.82
N SER A 313 -5.20 10.35 -30.24
CA SER A 313 -4.86 9.37 -29.23
C SER A 313 -5.66 9.61 -27.95
N LEU A 314 -6.36 8.60 -27.47
CA LEU A 314 -7.11 8.64 -26.21
C LEU A 314 -6.22 8.33 -25.00
N ASP A 315 -5.14 7.58 -25.23
CA ASP A 315 -4.21 7.13 -24.19
C ASP A 315 -4.94 6.30 -23.13
N PRO A 316 -5.47 5.09 -23.49
CA PRO A 316 -6.16 4.23 -22.53
C PRO A 316 -5.18 3.68 -21.50
N HIS A 317 -5.45 3.93 -20.20
CA HIS A 317 -4.52 3.60 -19.12
C HIS A 317 -4.92 2.34 -18.37
N ASP A 318 -6.07 2.34 -17.72
CA ASP A 318 -6.58 1.22 -16.94
C ASP A 318 -7.97 0.82 -17.39
N LEU A 319 -8.36 -0.40 -17.11
CA LEU A 319 -9.67 -0.92 -17.45
C LEU A 319 -10.21 -1.88 -16.39
N ARG A 320 -11.53 -1.92 -16.28
CA ARG A 320 -12.22 -2.84 -15.39
C ARG A 320 -13.54 -3.31 -15.97
N PHE A 321 -13.80 -4.60 -15.86
CA PHE A 321 -15.13 -5.13 -16.10
C PHE A 321 -16.09 -4.71 -15.01
N HIS A 322 -17.31 -4.34 -15.38
CA HIS A 322 -18.40 -4.24 -14.43
C HIS A 322 -18.69 -5.64 -13.85
N PRO A 323 -19.04 -5.76 -12.55
CA PRO A 323 -19.23 -7.06 -11.90
C PRO A 323 -20.33 -7.96 -12.50
N ASP A 324 -21.28 -7.40 -13.25
CA ASP A 324 -22.30 -8.18 -13.99
C ASP A 324 -21.78 -8.81 -15.29
N GLY A 325 -20.56 -8.41 -15.71
CA GLY A 325 -19.91 -8.96 -16.89
C GLY A 325 -20.34 -8.37 -18.22
N HIS A 326 -21.20 -7.35 -18.24
CA HIS A 326 -21.78 -6.81 -19.48
C HIS A 326 -21.14 -5.50 -19.95
N GLU A 327 -20.26 -4.91 -19.16
CA GLU A 327 -19.61 -3.65 -19.51
C GLU A 327 -18.11 -3.66 -19.20
N VAL A 328 -17.36 -2.89 -19.97
CA VAL A 328 -15.94 -2.57 -19.73
C VAL A 328 -15.81 -1.06 -19.58
N TRP A 329 -15.23 -0.63 -18.50
CA TRP A 329 -14.95 0.76 -18.15
C TRP A 329 -13.46 1.03 -18.33
N ILE A 330 -13.08 2.06 -19.07
CA ILE A 330 -11.70 2.34 -19.51
C ILE A 330 -11.38 3.80 -19.20
N THR A 331 -10.29 4.04 -18.47
CA THR A 331 -9.76 5.39 -18.26
C THR A 331 -8.92 5.81 -19.48
N CYS A 332 -9.18 7.01 -20.02
CA CYS A 332 -8.49 7.56 -21.18
C CYS A 332 -7.77 8.86 -20.79
N GLN A 333 -6.46 8.78 -20.58
CA GLN A 333 -5.66 9.85 -19.99
C GLN A 333 -5.67 11.13 -20.79
N LYS A 334 -5.48 11.03 -22.10
CA LYS A 334 -5.30 12.19 -22.96
C LYS A 334 -6.61 12.88 -23.35
N SER A 335 -7.70 12.11 -23.41
CA SER A 335 -9.04 12.67 -23.64
C SER A 335 -9.73 13.13 -22.35
N ASN A 336 -9.19 12.84 -21.17
CA ASN A 336 -9.75 13.19 -19.85
C ASN A 336 -11.18 12.65 -19.67
N GLU A 337 -11.37 11.39 -19.98
CA GLU A 337 -12.68 10.75 -19.90
C GLU A 337 -12.59 9.29 -19.48
N VAL A 338 -13.72 8.73 -19.08
CA VAL A 338 -13.95 7.29 -18.96
C VAL A 338 -14.86 6.86 -20.10
N ARG A 339 -14.46 5.84 -20.84
CA ARG A 339 -15.28 5.19 -21.88
C ARG A 339 -15.88 3.90 -21.36
N VAL A 340 -17.16 3.70 -21.66
CA VAL A 340 -17.92 2.51 -21.30
C VAL A 340 -18.36 1.79 -22.55
N PHE A 341 -17.96 0.52 -22.70
CA PHE A 341 -18.35 -0.34 -23.82
C PHE A 341 -19.21 -1.50 -23.33
N GLU A 342 -20.20 -1.87 -24.13
CA GLU A 342 -20.94 -3.12 -23.94
C GLU A 342 -20.04 -4.32 -24.28
N TRP A 343 -20.07 -5.33 -23.45
CA TRP A 343 -19.32 -6.57 -23.64
C TRP A 343 -20.24 -7.78 -23.78
N PRO A 344 -19.98 -8.71 -24.72
CA PRO A 344 -18.84 -8.78 -25.64
C PRO A 344 -19.04 -8.06 -27.01
N GLN A 345 -20.14 -7.31 -27.20
CA GLN A 345 -20.52 -6.70 -28.47
C GLN A 345 -19.56 -5.59 -28.92
N TRP A 346 -18.83 -5.00 -27.98
CA TRP A 346 -17.89 -3.89 -28.18
C TRP A 346 -18.55 -2.65 -28.80
N VAL A 347 -19.70 -2.29 -28.25
CA VAL A 347 -20.43 -1.08 -28.65
C VAL A 347 -20.20 0.01 -27.62
N LEU A 348 -19.78 1.19 -28.06
CA LEU A 348 -19.60 2.34 -27.17
C LEU A 348 -20.96 2.77 -26.59
N LYS A 349 -21.10 2.66 -25.26
CA LYS A 349 -22.30 3.03 -24.54
C LYS A 349 -22.25 4.47 -24.03
N LYS A 350 -21.09 4.91 -23.54
CA LYS A 350 -20.94 6.23 -22.92
C LYS A 350 -19.51 6.74 -22.93
N CYS A 351 -19.35 8.06 -23.16
CA CYS A 351 -18.14 8.82 -22.82
C CYS A 351 -18.48 9.74 -21.63
N ILE A 352 -17.69 9.71 -20.57
CA ILE A 352 -17.94 10.43 -19.31
C ILE A 352 -16.74 11.31 -19.04
N PRO A 353 -16.85 12.65 -19.16
CA PRO A 353 -15.76 13.56 -18.83
C PRO A 353 -15.39 13.48 -17.35
N VAL A 354 -14.08 13.49 -17.05
CA VAL A 354 -13.51 13.50 -15.72
C VAL A 354 -12.38 14.54 -15.61
N GLY A 355 -11.58 14.52 -14.56
CA GLY A 355 -10.39 15.38 -14.42
C GLY A 355 -9.27 15.01 -15.39
N GLN A 356 -8.22 15.83 -15.41
CA GLN A 356 -7.08 15.61 -16.30
C GLN A 356 -6.26 14.39 -15.87
N TYR A 357 -5.82 13.64 -16.86
CA TYR A 357 -5.01 12.42 -16.71
C TYR A 357 -5.66 11.41 -15.75
N PRO A 358 -6.86 10.86 -16.08
CA PRO A 358 -7.43 9.76 -15.31
C PRO A 358 -6.49 8.55 -15.33
N GLN A 359 -6.26 8.00 -14.14
CA GLN A 359 -5.31 6.89 -13.90
C GLN A 359 -6.08 5.59 -13.63
N GLU A 360 -6.01 5.12 -12.40
CA GLU A 360 -6.59 3.87 -11.95
C GLU A 360 -8.10 3.98 -11.73
N ILE A 361 -8.79 2.84 -11.91
CA ILE A 361 -10.21 2.69 -11.71
C ILE A 361 -10.54 1.53 -10.77
N THR A 362 -11.45 1.75 -9.83
CA THR A 362 -11.95 0.74 -8.89
C THR A 362 -13.46 0.79 -8.79
N TYR A 363 -14.09 -0.29 -8.33
CA TYR A 363 -15.54 -0.38 -8.17
C TYR A 363 -15.93 -0.75 -6.75
N SER A 364 -17.00 -0.15 -6.25
CA SER A 364 -17.65 -0.53 -4.99
C SER A 364 -19.04 -1.10 -5.26
N ARG A 365 -19.28 -2.29 -4.73
CA ARG A 365 -20.61 -2.93 -4.77
C ARG A 365 -21.60 -2.25 -3.81
N GLN A 366 -21.13 -1.67 -2.71
CA GLN A 366 -21.99 -0.98 -1.74
C GLN A 366 -22.62 0.31 -2.28
N THR A 367 -21.90 1.00 -3.16
CA THR A 367 -22.35 2.28 -3.72
C THR A 367 -22.74 2.18 -5.20
N GLU A 368 -22.66 1.00 -5.80
CA GLU A 368 -22.89 0.75 -7.23
C GLU A 368 -22.18 1.81 -8.08
N SER A 369 -20.88 2.06 -7.80
CA SER A 369 -20.14 3.15 -8.42
C SER A 369 -18.70 2.79 -8.72
N PHE A 370 -18.20 3.33 -9.82
CA PHE A 370 -16.77 3.37 -10.14
C PHE A 370 -16.13 4.62 -9.55
N TYR A 371 -14.87 4.47 -9.14
CA TYR A 371 -14.04 5.55 -8.62
C TYR A 371 -12.76 5.64 -9.42
N ILE A 372 -12.44 6.84 -9.88
CA ILE A 372 -11.34 7.10 -10.80
C ILE A 372 -10.45 8.19 -10.22
N THR A 373 -9.15 7.96 -10.14
CA THR A 373 -8.16 8.99 -9.82
C THR A 373 -7.84 9.82 -11.06
N CYS A 374 -7.74 11.14 -10.90
CA CYS A 374 -7.25 12.06 -11.90
C CYS A 374 -6.05 12.82 -11.34
N SER A 375 -4.87 12.65 -11.97
CA SER A 375 -3.61 13.16 -11.45
C SER A 375 -3.55 14.68 -11.35
N ASN A 376 -4.29 15.37 -12.20
CA ASN A 376 -4.37 16.81 -12.22
C ASN A 376 -5.83 17.27 -12.40
N ASP A 377 -6.21 18.30 -11.65
CA ASP A 377 -7.49 18.98 -11.81
C ASP A 377 -7.25 20.47 -11.62
N PRO A 378 -7.26 21.27 -12.70
CA PRO A 378 -6.91 22.69 -12.65
C PRO A 378 -7.90 23.54 -11.84
N SER A 379 -9.06 23.00 -11.47
CA SER A 379 -10.00 23.66 -10.56
C SER A 379 -9.65 23.47 -9.08
N GLY A 380 -8.66 22.62 -8.76
CA GLY A 380 -8.13 22.45 -7.41
C GLY A 380 -7.24 23.62 -6.99
N ASN A 381 -7.02 23.74 -5.67
CA ASN A 381 -6.16 24.76 -5.10
C ASN A 381 -5.04 24.14 -4.25
N ASN A 382 -3.99 24.92 -4.02
CA ASN A 382 -2.89 24.68 -3.07
C ASN A 382 -2.65 23.23 -2.65
N ASN A 383 -1.80 22.51 -3.36
CA ASN A 383 -1.37 21.14 -3.04
C ASN A 383 -2.46 20.05 -3.15
N GLN A 384 -3.64 20.39 -3.68
CA GLN A 384 -4.74 19.48 -3.96
C GLN A 384 -5.19 19.63 -5.42
N LEU A 385 -4.29 19.43 -6.35
CA LEU A 385 -4.61 19.45 -7.78
C LEU A 385 -5.12 18.09 -8.29
N GLY A 386 -5.08 17.06 -7.45
CA GLY A 386 -5.64 15.76 -7.78
C GLY A 386 -7.11 15.64 -7.37
N SER A 387 -7.83 14.76 -8.03
CA SER A 387 -9.22 14.49 -7.73
C SER A 387 -9.58 13.01 -7.86
N VAL A 388 -10.67 12.62 -7.20
CA VAL A 388 -11.35 11.34 -7.42
C VAL A 388 -12.74 11.65 -7.96
N TYR A 389 -13.10 10.95 -9.02
CA TYR A 389 -14.44 10.98 -9.59
C TYR A 389 -15.18 9.72 -9.20
N LYS A 390 -16.41 9.89 -8.67
CA LYS A 390 -17.37 8.82 -8.41
C LYS A 390 -18.41 8.84 -9.52
N ILE A 391 -18.61 7.73 -10.19
CA ILE A 391 -19.56 7.58 -11.28
C ILE A 391 -20.48 6.40 -10.97
N HIS A 392 -21.77 6.66 -10.80
CA HIS A 392 -22.76 5.62 -10.57
C HIS A 392 -22.95 4.78 -11.84
N ASP A 393 -22.90 3.48 -11.73
CA ASP A 393 -22.84 2.54 -12.87
C ASP A 393 -24.09 2.54 -13.77
N LYS A 394 -25.29 2.75 -13.22
CA LYS A 394 -26.56 2.75 -13.97
C LYS A 394 -26.97 4.13 -14.47
N THR A 395 -26.80 5.16 -13.65
CA THR A 395 -27.27 6.52 -13.95
C THR A 395 -26.22 7.39 -14.61
N PHE A 396 -24.96 7.00 -14.55
CA PHE A 396 -23.78 7.78 -14.96
C PHE A 396 -23.70 9.16 -14.30
N SER A 397 -24.37 9.32 -13.14
CA SER A 397 -24.23 10.54 -12.35
C SER A 397 -22.81 10.64 -11.79
N VAL A 398 -22.24 11.84 -11.87
CA VAL A 398 -20.84 12.10 -11.54
C VAL A 398 -20.74 13.01 -10.31
N GLN A 399 -19.89 12.62 -9.37
CA GLN A 399 -19.47 13.43 -8.24
C GLN A 399 -17.95 13.54 -8.25
N LYS A 400 -17.42 14.66 -7.73
CA LYS A 400 -15.98 14.92 -7.64
C LYS A 400 -15.56 15.25 -6.22
N GLN A 401 -14.41 14.71 -5.80
CA GLN A 401 -13.74 15.04 -4.56
C GLN A 401 -12.27 15.36 -4.82
N PHE A 402 -11.79 16.52 -4.38
CA PHE A 402 -10.36 16.82 -4.40
C PHE A 402 -9.60 15.97 -3.40
N VAL A 403 -8.45 15.46 -3.81
CA VAL A 403 -7.61 14.58 -2.98
C VAL A 403 -6.14 14.73 -3.34
N GLY A 404 -5.34 15.15 -2.38
CA GLY A 404 -3.88 15.12 -2.45
C GLY A 404 -3.26 15.72 -3.72
N PHE A 405 -2.05 15.31 -4.01
CA PHE A 405 -1.25 15.79 -5.13
C PHE A 405 -0.74 14.61 -5.98
N GLN A 406 -1.03 14.64 -7.28
CA GLN A 406 -0.73 13.54 -8.21
C GLN A 406 -1.28 12.18 -7.74
N PRO A 407 -2.60 12.04 -7.50
CA PRO A 407 -3.16 10.75 -7.14
C PRO A 407 -3.00 9.75 -8.29
N HIS A 408 -2.72 8.48 -7.93
CA HIS A 408 -2.59 7.37 -8.87
C HIS A 408 -3.39 6.16 -8.39
N GLY A 409 -2.81 5.30 -7.56
CA GLY A 409 -3.46 4.10 -7.06
C GLY A 409 -4.72 4.39 -6.24
N ILE A 410 -5.76 3.60 -6.45
CA ILE A 410 -7.04 3.71 -5.75
C ILE A 410 -7.63 2.32 -5.50
N VAL A 411 -8.27 2.15 -4.35
CA VAL A 411 -9.08 0.96 -4.09
C VAL A 411 -10.30 1.31 -3.23
N ALA A 412 -11.46 0.82 -3.64
CA ALA A 412 -12.67 0.86 -2.83
C ALA A 412 -12.67 -0.33 -1.85
N ASP A 413 -12.71 -0.02 -0.58
CA ASP A 413 -12.72 -0.99 0.51
C ASP A 413 -14.12 -1.07 1.11
N ASP A 414 -14.97 -1.89 0.51
CA ASP A 414 -16.36 -2.07 0.93
C ASP A 414 -16.45 -2.58 2.38
N ARG A 415 -15.50 -3.40 2.82
CA ARG A 415 -15.51 -3.97 4.18
C ARG A 415 -15.32 -2.91 5.26
N TYR A 416 -14.49 -1.90 5.00
CA TYR A 416 -14.18 -0.84 5.97
C TYR A 416 -14.85 0.49 5.62
N GLY A 417 -15.63 0.57 4.54
CA GLY A 417 -16.36 1.77 4.11
C GLY A 417 -15.42 2.92 3.74
N VAL A 418 -14.32 2.63 3.08
CA VAL A 418 -13.27 3.62 2.76
C VAL A 418 -12.82 3.46 1.31
N ILE A 419 -12.54 4.58 0.67
CA ILE A 419 -11.78 4.64 -0.57
C ILE A 419 -10.36 5.09 -0.21
N TRP A 420 -9.39 4.21 -0.45
CA TRP A 420 -7.98 4.50 -0.26
C TRP A 420 -7.39 5.08 -1.54
N VAL A 421 -6.68 6.20 -1.42
CA VAL A 421 -6.11 6.92 -2.57
C VAL A 421 -4.66 7.27 -2.28
N LEU A 422 -3.77 6.90 -3.20
CA LEU A 422 -2.35 7.19 -3.13
C LEU A 422 -2.04 8.50 -3.85
N SER A 423 -1.34 9.41 -3.19
CA SER A 423 -0.77 10.63 -3.77
C SER A 423 0.74 10.45 -3.93
N ARG A 424 1.22 10.42 -5.16
CA ARG A 424 2.63 10.17 -5.50
C ARG A 424 3.57 11.26 -4.98
N ASN A 425 3.18 12.54 -5.10
CA ASN A 425 3.92 13.70 -4.59
C ASN A 425 5.37 13.80 -5.13
N ILE A 426 5.61 13.36 -6.35
CA ILE A 426 6.96 13.33 -6.95
C ILE A 426 7.47 14.72 -7.35
N SER A 427 6.57 15.69 -7.58
CA SER A 427 6.93 17.07 -7.93
C SER A 427 7.15 17.94 -6.69
N SER A 428 8.12 18.85 -6.77
CA SER A 428 8.37 19.85 -5.72
C SER A 428 7.24 20.87 -5.52
N ALA A 429 6.30 20.94 -6.46
CA ALA A 429 5.09 21.75 -6.33
C ALA A 429 4.08 21.16 -5.32
N GLY A 430 4.21 19.89 -4.97
CA GLY A 430 3.34 19.23 -3.98
C GLY A 430 3.69 19.57 -2.54
N PRO A 431 2.88 19.09 -1.57
CA PRO A 431 3.07 19.35 -0.15
C PRO A 431 4.44 18.83 0.31
N ALA A 432 5.13 19.62 1.15
CA ALA A 432 6.38 19.19 1.73
C ALA A 432 6.16 17.96 2.63
N PRO A 433 6.98 16.90 2.48
CA PRO A 433 6.99 15.78 3.42
C PRO A 433 7.38 16.24 4.83
N HIS A 434 6.89 15.53 5.84
CA HIS A 434 7.23 15.81 7.25
C HIS A 434 8.68 15.43 7.57
N HIS A 435 9.23 14.43 6.87
CA HIS A 435 10.61 14.00 7.02
C HIS A 435 11.18 13.54 5.67
N GLN A 436 12.50 13.44 5.59
CA GLN A 436 13.20 12.97 4.40
C GLN A 436 13.09 11.43 4.31
N ALA A 437 12.93 10.91 3.08
CA ALA A 437 12.97 9.48 2.84
C ALA A 437 14.39 8.89 2.97
N GLN A 438 14.47 7.60 3.13
CA GLN A 438 15.72 6.83 3.09
C GLN A 438 16.32 6.73 1.67
N CYS A 439 15.48 6.81 0.66
CA CYS A 439 15.80 6.72 -0.75
C CYS A 439 15.66 8.10 -1.40
N THR A 440 16.19 8.24 -2.61
CA THR A 440 16.12 9.49 -3.35
C THR A 440 14.70 9.80 -3.76
N GLY A 441 14.18 10.97 -3.41
CA GLY A 441 12.86 11.43 -3.79
C GLY A 441 12.07 12.05 -2.66
N ARG A 442 10.78 12.21 -2.89
CA ARG A 442 9.83 12.81 -1.95
C ARG A 442 8.82 11.79 -1.48
N ASN A 443 8.56 11.74 -0.18
CA ASN A 443 7.50 10.94 0.38
C ASN A 443 6.14 11.35 -0.20
N GLY A 444 5.35 10.34 -0.52
CA GLY A 444 3.96 10.52 -0.89
C GLY A 444 3.01 10.24 0.28
N PHE A 445 1.72 10.13 -0.03
CA PHE A 445 0.70 10.06 1.01
C PHE A 445 -0.38 9.03 0.68
N LEU A 446 -0.93 8.41 1.74
CA LEU A 446 -2.20 7.71 1.71
C LEU A 446 -3.30 8.66 2.19
N ASN A 447 -4.34 8.80 1.39
CA ASN A 447 -5.54 9.56 1.72
C ASN A 447 -6.73 8.60 1.86
N ALA A 448 -7.70 8.98 2.67
CA ALA A 448 -8.93 8.23 2.88
C ALA A 448 -10.15 9.10 2.57
N ILE A 449 -11.08 8.54 1.78
CA ILE A 449 -12.39 9.12 1.51
C ILE A 449 -13.45 8.18 2.09
N ASP A 450 -14.42 8.70 2.79
CA ASP A 450 -15.54 7.91 3.27
C ASP A 450 -16.39 7.42 2.09
N LEU A 451 -16.63 6.13 2.04
CA LEU A 451 -17.27 5.48 0.90
C LEU A 451 -18.72 5.93 0.68
N GLN A 452 -19.47 6.16 1.76
CA GLN A 452 -20.89 6.50 1.69
C GLN A 452 -21.10 8.00 1.43
N SER A 453 -20.48 8.85 2.24
CA SER A 453 -20.63 10.30 2.13
C SER A 453 -19.78 10.92 1.02
N PHE A 454 -18.83 10.16 0.47
CA PHE A 454 -17.84 10.63 -0.50
C PHE A 454 -17.10 11.89 -0.04
N SER A 455 -16.81 11.98 1.25
CA SER A 455 -16.10 13.12 1.87
C SER A 455 -14.73 12.67 2.40
N PRO A 456 -13.71 13.56 2.41
CA PRO A 456 -12.40 13.20 2.94
C PRO A 456 -12.49 12.86 4.43
N LYS A 457 -11.86 11.76 4.84
CA LYS A 457 -11.60 11.51 6.26
C LYS A 457 -10.43 12.39 6.73
N ARG A 458 -10.45 12.81 8.00
CA ARG A 458 -9.40 13.65 8.60
C ARG A 458 -8.06 12.91 8.78
N PHE A 459 -7.78 11.99 7.90
CA PHE A 459 -6.65 11.09 8.00
C PHE A 459 -5.82 11.17 6.72
N ARG A 460 -4.52 11.37 6.89
CA ARG A 460 -3.51 11.30 5.83
C ARG A 460 -2.22 10.77 6.42
N SER A 461 -1.81 9.58 6.02
CA SER A 461 -0.51 9.02 6.40
C SER A 461 0.55 9.34 5.36
N GLU A 462 1.72 9.76 5.82
CA GLU A 462 2.91 9.83 4.98
C GLU A 462 3.44 8.42 4.74
N LEU A 463 3.75 8.14 3.49
CA LEU A 463 4.32 6.89 3.00
C LEU A 463 5.76 7.13 2.52
N SER A 464 6.38 6.09 1.96
CA SER A 464 7.68 6.24 1.31
C SER A 464 7.58 6.93 -0.06
N VAL A 465 8.67 6.94 -0.83
CA VAL A 465 8.77 7.68 -2.09
C VAL A 465 7.94 7.04 -3.18
N ASP A 466 7.11 7.86 -3.82
CA ASP A 466 6.29 7.49 -4.97
C ASP A 466 5.37 6.28 -4.71
N PRO A 467 4.40 6.38 -3.77
CA PRO A 467 3.39 5.34 -3.59
C PRO A 467 2.50 5.29 -4.84
N TYR A 468 2.52 4.13 -5.53
CA TYR A 468 2.01 4.04 -6.89
C TYR A 468 0.75 3.19 -7.03
N TYR A 469 0.77 1.96 -6.55
CA TYR A 469 -0.35 1.03 -6.65
C TYR A 469 -0.72 0.46 -5.29
N ILE A 470 -2.01 0.18 -5.09
CA ILE A 470 -2.58 -0.35 -3.85
C ILE A 470 -3.45 -1.57 -4.11
N SER A 471 -3.28 -2.60 -3.29
CA SER A 471 -4.14 -3.78 -3.26
C SER A 471 -4.56 -4.08 -1.83
N ILE A 472 -5.75 -4.62 -1.65
CA ILE A 472 -6.27 -5.02 -0.33
C ILE A 472 -6.49 -6.53 -0.29
N SER A 473 -6.37 -7.10 0.91
CA SER A 473 -6.82 -8.47 1.16
C SER A 473 -8.33 -8.57 0.97
N PRO A 474 -8.85 -9.66 0.40
CA PRO A 474 -10.27 -9.92 0.20
C PRO A 474 -11.10 -9.86 1.47
#